data_59409cbfc69bc832ec3102980b39e128
#
_entry.id   59409cbfc69bc832ec3102980b39e128
#
_cell.length_a   1.000
_cell.length_b   1.000
_cell.length_c   1.000
_cell.angle_alpha   90.00
_cell.angle_beta   90.00
_cell.angle_gamma   90.00
#
_symmetry.space_group_name_H-M   'P 1'
#
loop_
_entity.id
_entity.type
_entity.pdbx_description
1 polymer ?
#
loop_
_entity_poly.entity_id
_entity_poly.type
_entity_poly.pdbx_seq_one_letter_code
_entity_poly.pdbx_strand_id
1 'polypeptide(L)'
;MQVLKTPESAFNKITDFPYSPCFTEITDTVSSEMTMAHYQCGPEDGHTVLLMHGEPTWAYLYRKMMPVLAGAGFNVIAPDLIGFGRSDKPVRKEDYSYARHLIWIKDWFTQVVKGPTTLFCQDWGGLLGLRLVADMPDYFSGVMVSNTGLPTGDHSPSEAFIKWRRFSQDVPIFPTSTVIQNGTTTELDEATLAAYDAPFPDEQYKAGARMFPLLVPTSPDSAEAQANKQAWDKLKQFKKPFITAFGDSDPITKGGDKLFQKLIPGCKGMAHRLVENGGHFIQEDQGELLANLLIQFIKKTQLK
;
A
#
# COMPACT_ATOMS: atom_id res chain seq x y z
N MET A 1 24.50 -3.23 6.13
CA MET A 1 23.60 -3.17 4.96
C MET A 1 23.91 -1.90 4.18
N GLN A 2 24.06 -1.99 2.85
CA GLN A 2 24.24 -0.82 2.00
C GLN A 2 22.86 -0.28 1.60
N VAL A 3 22.66 1.03 1.72
CA VAL A 3 21.39 1.70 1.47
C VAL A 3 21.61 2.86 0.49
N LEU A 4 20.75 3.00 -0.49
CA LEU A 4 20.70 4.11 -1.43
C LEU A 4 19.59 5.08 -1.04
N LYS A 5 19.83 6.37 -1.33
CA LYS A 5 18.83 7.44 -1.29
C LYS A 5 18.66 7.97 -2.72
N THR A 6 17.43 8.00 -3.21
CA THR A 6 17.17 8.59 -4.53
C THR A 6 17.50 10.10 -4.47
N PRO A 7 18.33 10.60 -5.40
CA PRO A 7 18.63 12.04 -5.43
C PRO A 7 17.36 12.86 -5.62
N GLU A 8 17.23 13.98 -4.88
CA GLU A 8 16.05 14.85 -4.96
C GLU A 8 15.82 15.39 -6.39
N SER A 9 16.88 15.57 -7.16
CA SER A 9 16.79 15.99 -8.56
C SER A 9 15.98 15.04 -9.44
N ALA A 10 15.86 13.75 -9.09
CA ALA A 10 15.03 12.80 -9.82
C ALA A 10 13.53 13.17 -9.80
N PHE A 11 13.09 13.87 -8.79
CA PHE A 11 11.69 14.26 -8.59
C PHE A 11 11.35 15.67 -9.12
N ASN A 12 12.32 16.44 -9.60
CA ASN A 12 12.14 17.85 -9.99
C ASN A 12 11.12 18.07 -11.13
N LYS A 13 10.82 17.04 -11.92
CA LYS A 13 9.86 17.14 -13.03
C LYS A 13 8.42 16.80 -12.64
N ILE A 14 8.19 16.39 -11.39
CA ILE A 14 6.86 16.04 -10.91
C ILE A 14 6.15 17.31 -10.48
N THR A 15 5.08 17.69 -11.18
CA THR A 15 4.36 18.96 -10.95
C THR A 15 2.97 18.75 -10.35
N ASP A 16 2.42 17.56 -10.44
CA ASP A 16 1.07 17.21 -9.98
C ASP A 16 1.04 16.51 -8.61
N PHE A 17 2.18 16.56 -7.89
CA PHE A 17 2.31 16.06 -6.52
C PHE A 17 3.04 17.10 -5.64
N PRO A 18 2.36 18.23 -5.32
CA PRO A 18 2.99 19.39 -4.70
C PRO A 18 3.19 19.24 -3.17
N TYR A 19 3.40 18.03 -2.68
CA TYR A 19 3.57 17.74 -1.27
C TYR A 19 5.06 17.63 -0.94
N SER A 20 5.49 18.33 0.11
CA SER A 20 6.85 18.20 0.62
C SER A 20 7.00 16.89 1.39
N PRO A 21 8.06 16.13 1.18
CA PRO A 21 8.31 14.91 1.95
C PRO A 21 8.67 15.27 3.40
N CYS A 22 8.10 14.54 4.35
CA CYS A 22 8.56 14.46 5.72
C CYS A 22 9.38 13.18 5.87
N PHE A 23 10.46 13.23 6.65
CA PHE A 23 11.35 12.10 6.86
C PHE A 23 11.34 11.68 8.33
N THR A 24 11.25 10.38 8.57
CA THR A 24 11.26 9.78 9.90
C THR A 24 12.37 8.73 9.96
N GLU A 25 13.26 8.87 10.91
CA GLU A 25 14.26 7.84 11.21
C GLU A 25 13.55 6.63 11.85
N ILE A 26 13.84 5.47 11.31
CA ILE A 26 13.26 4.21 11.79
C ILE A 26 14.34 3.22 12.19
N THR A 27 14.02 2.42 13.18
CA THR A 27 14.92 1.38 13.69
C THR A 27 14.85 0.14 12.81
N ASP A 28 16.00 -0.41 12.48
CA ASP A 28 16.14 -1.73 11.86
C ASP A 28 16.87 -2.71 12.78
N THR A 29 16.61 -3.99 12.61
CA THR A 29 17.23 -5.03 13.42
C THR A 29 18.70 -5.33 13.07
N VAL A 30 19.17 -4.88 11.90
CA VAL A 30 20.49 -5.20 11.34
C VAL A 30 21.35 -3.97 11.09
N SER A 31 20.73 -2.83 10.81
CA SER A 31 21.44 -1.56 10.60
C SER A 31 20.89 -0.50 11.56
N SER A 32 21.74 0.43 11.96
CA SER A 32 21.42 1.37 13.02
C SER A 32 20.35 2.40 12.64
N GLU A 33 20.25 2.80 11.39
CA GLU A 33 19.34 3.89 10.99
C GLU A 33 18.90 3.74 9.54
N MET A 34 17.60 3.85 9.32
CA MET A 34 16.98 3.97 8.01
C MET A 34 15.95 5.09 8.05
N THR A 35 15.67 5.68 6.91
CA THR A 35 14.74 6.80 6.80
C THR A 35 13.55 6.41 5.96
N MET A 36 12.34 6.60 6.49
CA MET A 36 11.09 6.53 5.74
C MET A 36 10.58 7.93 5.42
N ALA A 37 10.23 8.14 4.16
CA ALA A 37 9.52 9.33 3.72
C ALA A 37 8.00 9.14 3.86
N HIS A 38 7.29 10.24 4.11
CA HIS A 38 5.84 10.29 3.99
C HIS A 38 5.39 11.69 3.58
N TYR A 39 4.17 11.78 3.12
CA TYR A 39 3.55 13.05 2.73
C TYR A 39 2.29 13.26 3.53
N GLN A 40 2.04 14.51 3.90
CA GLN A 40 0.89 14.90 4.70
C GLN A 40 0.20 16.10 4.08
N CYS A 41 -1.13 16.10 4.09
CA CYS A 41 -1.93 17.25 3.69
C CYS A 41 -3.27 17.27 4.44
N GLY A 42 -3.93 18.44 4.40
CA GLY A 42 -5.15 18.71 5.16
C GLY A 42 -4.88 19.22 6.57
N PRO A 43 -5.91 19.46 7.38
CA PRO A 43 -5.77 19.99 8.73
C PRO A 43 -5.18 18.95 9.67
N GLU A 44 -4.18 19.33 10.47
CA GLU A 44 -3.48 18.43 11.39
C GLU A 44 -4.40 17.87 12.50
N ASP A 45 -5.42 18.63 12.89
CA ASP A 45 -6.44 18.25 13.87
C ASP A 45 -7.61 17.45 13.24
N GLY A 46 -7.60 17.27 11.91
CA GLY A 46 -8.57 16.45 11.21
C GLY A 46 -8.43 14.96 11.53
N HIS A 47 -9.51 14.20 11.31
CA HIS A 47 -9.42 12.75 11.43
C HIS A 47 -8.38 12.19 10.46
N THR A 48 -7.47 11.36 10.98
CA THR A 48 -6.37 10.82 10.18
C THR A 48 -6.83 9.75 9.21
N VAL A 49 -6.42 9.89 7.95
CA VAL A 49 -6.56 8.91 6.88
C VAL A 49 -5.17 8.46 6.45
N LEU A 50 -4.86 7.20 6.66
CA LEU A 50 -3.59 6.58 6.25
C LEU A 50 -3.77 5.89 4.90
N LEU A 51 -2.96 6.25 3.90
CA LEU A 51 -2.98 5.71 2.55
C LEU A 51 -1.73 4.87 2.32
N MET A 52 -1.85 3.55 2.27
CA MET A 52 -0.70 2.64 2.10
C MET A 52 -0.63 2.05 0.70
N HIS A 53 0.41 2.44 -0.05
CA HIS A 53 0.70 1.96 -1.40
C HIS A 53 1.32 0.57 -1.41
N GLY A 54 1.40 -0.03 -2.60
CA GLY A 54 2.05 -1.30 -2.84
C GLY A 54 3.18 -1.24 -3.88
N GLU A 55 3.54 -2.38 -4.43
CA GLU A 55 4.64 -2.57 -5.36
C GLU A 55 4.13 -2.42 -6.81
N PRO A 56 4.86 -1.74 -7.71
CA PRO A 56 6.11 -1.00 -7.51
C PRO A 56 5.90 0.52 -7.38
N THR A 57 4.78 0.92 -6.77
CA THR A 57 4.36 2.32 -6.64
C THR A 57 5.03 3.04 -5.46
N TRP A 58 4.63 4.27 -5.22
CA TRP A 58 4.97 5.09 -4.06
C TRP A 58 3.80 6.03 -3.74
N ALA A 59 3.91 6.90 -2.77
CA ALA A 59 2.83 7.79 -2.34
C ALA A 59 2.17 8.59 -3.48
N TYR A 60 2.87 8.82 -4.59
CA TYR A 60 2.36 9.45 -5.81
C TYR A 60 1.10 8.77 -6.37
N LEU A 61 0.92 7.46 -6.13
CA LEU A 61 -0.29 6.73 -6.47
C LEU A 61 -1.57 7.39 -5.92
N TYR A 62 -1.43 8.09 -4.81
CA TYR A 62 -2.53 8.74 -4.10
C TYR A 62 -2.76 10.20 -4.49
N ARG A 63 -2.03 10.75 -5.49
CA ARG A 63 -2.13 12.16 -5.85
C ARG A 63 -3.54 12.62 -6.21
N LYS A 64 -4.38 11.73 -6.78
CA LYS A 64 -5.79 12.01 -7.10
C LYS A 64 -6.71 11.93 -5.88
N MET A 65 -6.33 11.17 -4.85
CA MET A 65 -7.13 10.98 -3.63
C MET A 65 -6.82 12.04 -2.56
N MET A 66 -5.55 12.38 -2.37
CA MET A 66 -5.09 13.26 -1.30
C MET A 66 -5.79 14.62 -1.29
N PRO A 67 -5.89 15.38 -2.40
CA PRO A 67 -6.54 16.70 -2.40
C PRO A 67 -8.04 16.62 -2.11
N VAL A 68 -8.72 15.55 -2.56
CA VAL A 68 -10.15 15.33 -2.31
C VAL A 68 -10.41 15.05 -0.83
N LEU A 69 -9.59 14.21 -0.21
CA LEU A 69 -9.67 13.89 1.20
C LEU A 69 -9.32 15.09 2.09
N ALA A 70 -8.23 15.80 1.77
CA ALA A 70 -7.82 17.02 2.49
C ALA A 70 -8.88 18.13 2.38
N GLY A 71 -9.47 18.31 1.19
CA GLY A 71 -10.57 19.24 0.97
C GLY A 71 -11.85 18.90 1.74
N ALA A 72 -12.02 17.63 2.13
CA ALA A 72 -13.12 17.18 2.98
C ALA A 72 -12.82 17.33 4.50
N GLY A 73 -11.65 17.85 4.87
CA GLY A 73 -11.24 18.14 6.25
C GLY A 73 -10.52 17.00 6.95
N PHE A 74 -9.97 16.03 6.21
CA PHE A 74 -9.16 14.94 6.78
C PHE A 74 -7.68 15.28 6.81
N ASN A 75 -7.00 14.81 7.84
CA ASN A 75 -5.53 14.75 7.90
C ASN A 75 -5.06 13.50 7.13
N VAL A 76 -4.50 13.70 5.94
CA VAL A 76 -4.13 12.61 5.04
C VAL A 76 -2.64 12.35 5.13
N ILE A 77 -2.25 11.10 5.39
CA ILE A 77 -0.85 10.67 5.50
C ILE A 77 -0.62 9.52 4.52
N ALA A 78 0.41 9.65 3.68
CA ALA A 78 0.82 8.64 2.70
C ALA A 78 2.33 8.36 2.83
N PRO A 79 2.75 7.24 3.43
CA PRO A 79 4.16 6.85 3.49
C PRO A 79 4.65 6.29 2.16
N ASP A 80 5.96 6.44 1.92
CA ASP A 80 6.71 5.62 0.99
C ASP A 80 7.27 4.42 1.75
N LEU A 81 6.96 3.20 1.34
CA LEU A 81 7.54 2.01 1.94
C LEU A 81 9.06 1.95 1.69
N ILE A 82 9.82 1.32 2.60
CA ILE A 82 11.26 1.08 2.37
C ILE A 82 11.46 0.35 1.04
N GLY A 83 12.36 0.85 0.21
CA GLY A 83 12.59 0.37 -1.16
C GLY A 83 11.87 1.19 -2.23
N PHE A 84 11.01 2.15 -1.86
CA PHE A 84 10.16 2.91 -2.78
C PHE A 84 10.20 4.42 -2.51
N GLY A 85 9.72 5.20 -3.47
CA GLY A 85 9.59 6.65 -3.36
C GLY A 85 10.88 7.33 -2.90
N ARG A 86 10.78 8.20 -1.91
CA ARG A 86 11.93 8.87 -1.27
C ARG A 86 12.46 8.13 -0.03
N SER A 87 11.85 7.03 0.36
CA SER A 87 12.38 6.19 1.44
C SER A 87 13.68 5.50 1.05
N ASP A 88 14.45 5.14 2.04
CA ASP A 88 15.71 4.43 1.88
C ASP A 88 15.54 3.10 1.15
N LYS A 89 16.56 2.73 0.35
CA LYS A 89 16.54 1.55 -0.52
C LYS A 89 17.74 0.65 -0.26
N PRO A 90 17.60 -0.42 0.55
CA PRO A 90 18.60 -1.48 0.62
C PRO A 90 18.94 -2.02 -0.76
N VAL A 91 20.24 -2.20 -1.03
CA VAL A 91 20.72 -2.55 -2.39
C VAL A 91 20.50 -4.02 -2.73
N ARG A 92 20.51 -4.89 -1.71
CA ARG A 92 20.43 -6.34 -1.95
C ARG A 92 19.03 -6.85 -1.67
N LYS A 93 18.56 -7.79 -2.49
CA LYS A 93 17.25 -8.45 -2.30
C LYS A 93 17.13 -9.12 -0.93
N GLU A 94 18.23 -9.72 -0.45
CA GLU A 94 18.29 -10.44 0.84
C GLU A 94 18.10 -9.51 2.05
N ASP A 95 18.25 -8.20 1.83
CA ASP A 95 17.99 -7.21 2.87
C ASP A 95 16.50 -6.93 3.06
N TYR A 96 15.63 -7.46 2.21
CA TYR A 96 14.18 -7.34 2.31
C TYR A 96 13.56 -8.64 2.79
N SER A 97 12.68 -8.55 3.79
CA SER A 97 11.78 -9.63 4.17
C SER A 97 10.44 -9.04 4.63
N TYR A 98 9.39 -9.82 4.59
CA TYR A 98 8.08 -9.39 5.06
C TYR A 98 8.13 -8.97 6.54
N ALA A 99 8.82 -9.76 7.37
CA ALA A 99 9.00 -9.44 8.79
C ALA A 99 9.72 -8.09 9.01
N ARG A 100 10.78 -7.81 8.24
CA ARG A 100 11.49 -6.52 8.33
C ARG A 100 10.61 -5.36 7.91
N HIS A 101 9.84 -5.50 6.82
CA HIS A 101 8.87 -4.47 6.42
C HIS A 101 7.86 -4.17 7.51
N LEU A 102 7.42 -5.18 8.25
CA LEU A 102 6.51 -4.97 9.38
C LEU A 102 7.20 -4.23 10.54
N ILE A 103 8.47 -4.50 10.81
CA ILE A 103 9.23 -3.77 11.83
C ILE A 103 9.34 -2.29 11.41
N TRP A 104 9.78 -2.02 10.20
CA TRP A 104 9.94 -0.68 9.66
C TRP A 104 8.65 0.13 9.67
N ILE A 105 7.57 -0.43 9.12
CA ILE A 105 6.28 0.29 9.06
C ILE A 105 5.65 0.47 10.44
N LYS A 106 5.82 -0.46 11.39
CA LYS A 106 5.34 -0.31 12.76
C LYS A 106 6.06 0.79 13.49
N ASP A 107 7.39 0.83 13.39
CA ASP A 107 8.18 1.88 14.03
C ASP A 107 7.80 3.26 13.46
N TRP A 108 7.78 3.40 12.13
CA TRP A 108 7.30 4.61 11.48
C TRP A 108 5.87 4.99 11.93
N PHE A 109 4.95 4.02 11.93
CA PHE A 109 3.54 4.25 12.27
C PHE A 109 3.38 4.82 13.69
N THR A 110 4.07 4.25 14.65
CA THR A 110 3.97 4.71 16.05
C THR A 110 4.57 6.08 16.31
N GLN A 111 5.54 6.48 15.49
CA GLN A 111 6.14 7.81 15.56
C GLN A 111 5.27 8.88 14.91
N VAL A 112 4.65 8.58 13.77
CA VAL A 112 3.98 9.56 12.90
C VAL A 112 2.47 9.62 13.13
N VAL A 113 1.80 8.45 13.24
CA VAL A 113 0.33 8.40 13.31
C VAL A 113 -0.13 8.64 14.74
N LYS A 114 -0.86 9.72 14.95
CA LYS A 114 -1.41 10.11 16.25
C LYS A 114 -2.91 9.87 16.29
N GLY A 115 -3.36 9.10 17.27
CA GLY A 115 -4.78 8.85 17.51
C GLY A 115 -5.44 7.87 16.52
N PRO A 116 -6.77 7.71 16.64
CA PRO A 116 -7.53 6.80 15.79
C PRO A 116 -7.47 7.21 14.32
N THR A 117 -7.19 6.25 13.44
CA THR A 117 -7.03 6.49 12.00
C THR A 117 -7.92 5.57 11.17
N THR A 118 -8.31 6.01 9.98
CA THR A 118 -8.90 5.15 8.97
C THR A 118 -7.83 4.74 7.98
N LEU A 119 -7.64 3.43 7.79
CA LEU A 119 -6.73 2.88 6.80
C LEU A 119 -7.41 2.74 5.45
N PHE A 120 -6.77 3.23 4.39
CA PHE A 120 -6.96 2.80 3.01
C PHE A 120 -5.69 2.11 2.53
N CYS A 121 -5.80 0.93 1.96
CA CYS A 121 -4.64 0.18 1.49
C CYS A 121 -4.93 -0.64 0.24
N GLN A 122 -3.90 -0.81 -0.59
CA GLN A 122 -3.94 -1.57 -1.83
C GLN A 122 -2.65 -2.38 -1.97
N ASP A 123 -2.70 -3.54 -2.64
CA ASP A 123 -1.55 -4.40 -2.91
C ASP A 123 -0.72 -4.69 -1.64
N TRP A 124 0.59 -4.48 -1.64
CA TRP A 124 1.47 -4.65 -0.47
C TRP A 124 1.13 -3.71 0.69
N GLY A 125 0.57 -2.53 0.39
CA GLY A 125 0.01 -1.68 1.43
C GLY A 125 -1.08 -2.39 2.23
N GLY A 126 -1.83 -3.30 1.59
CA GLY A 126 -2.79 -4.16 2.26
C GLY A 126 -2.16 -5.31 3.03
N LEU A 127 -1.16 -6.00 2.47
CA LEU A 127 -0.46 -7.07 3.17
C LEU A 127 0.17 -6.56 4.48
N LEU A 128 0.80 -5.38 4.45
CA LEU A 128 1.40 -4.76 5.63
C LEU A 128 0.34 -4.09 6.52
N GLY A 129 -0.59 -3.34 5.94
CA GLY A 129 -1.62 -2.60 6.66
C GLY A 129 -2.57 -3.51 7.45
N LEU A 130 -2.98 -4.64 6.88
CA LEU A 130 -3.82 -5.61 7.59
C LEU A 130 -3.09 -6.27 8.76
N ARG A 131 -1.77 -6.43 8.67
CA ARG A 131 -0.94 -6.88 9.79
C ARG A 131 -0.85 -5.81 10.89
N LEU A 132 -0.76 -4.51 10.51
CA LEU A 132 -0.87 -3.40 11.47
C LEU A 132 -2.22 -3.43 12.19
N VAL A 133 -3.32 -3.54 11.42
CA VAL A 133 -4.68 -3.62 12.00
C VAL A 133 -4.82 -4.80 12.96
N ALA A 134 -4.30 -5.97 12.59
CA ALA A 134 -4.35 -7.15 13.42
C ALA A 134 -3.56 -7.02 14.72
N ASP A 135 -2.40 -6.35 14.67
CA ASP A 135 -1.50 -6.22 15.82
C ASP A 135 -1.82 -5.01 16.71
N MET A 136 -2.41 -3.97 16.13
CA MET A 136 -2.66 -2.68 16.79
C MET A 136 -4.10 -2.19 16.53
N PRO A 137 -5.14 -3.02 16.78
CA PRO A 137 -6.53 -2.73 16.37
C PRO A 137 -7.09 -1.43 16.96
N ASP A 138 -6.57 -0.99 18.10
CA ASP A 138 -7.08 0.20 18.79
C ASP A 138 -6.72 1.50 18.07
N TYR A 139 -5.64 1.52 17.29
CA TYR A 139 -5.25 2.66 16.46
C TYR A 139 -6.17 2.88 15.27
N PHE A 140 -6.98 1.90 14.88
CA PHE A 140 -7.83 2.00 13.69
C PHE A 140 -9.28 2.20 14.06
N SER A 141 -9.91 3.22 13.52
CA SER A 141 -11.36 3.49 13.63
C SER A 141 -12.16 2.84 12.50
N GLY A 142 -11.52 2.55 11.37
CA GLY A 142 -12.10 1.90 10.21
C GLY A 142 -11.04 1.49 9.19
N VAL A 143 -11.41 0.59 8.29
CA VAL A 143 -10.53 0.07 7.24
C VAL A 143 -11.28 0.01 5.92
N MET A 144 -10.66 0.52 4.86
CA MET A 144 -11.08 0.31 3.48
C MET A 144 -9.95 -0.36 2.71
N VAL A 145 -10.20 -1.57 2.21
CA VAL A 145 -9.23 -2.32 1.40
C VAL A 145 -9.63 -2.31 -0.06
N SER A 146 -8.63 -2.22 -0.93
CA SER A 146 -8.77 -2.25 -2.38
C SER A 146 -7.70 -3.15 -2.98
N ASN A 147 -8.03 -3.97 -3.95
CA ASN A 147 -7.10 -4.77 -4.77
C ASN A 147 -5.90 -5.34 -3.97
N THR A 148 -6.20 -6.09 -2.92
CA THR A 148 -5.22 -6.65 -2.01
C THR A 148 -5.68 -8.00 -1.46
N GLY A 149 -4.83 -8.64 -0.68
CA GLY A 149 -5.10 -9.87 0.04
C GLY A 149 -4.25 -10.01 1.30
N LEU A 150 -4.47 -11.08 2.03
CA LEU A 150 -3.59 -11.53 3.10
C LEU A 150 -3.38 -13.05 2.95
N PRO A 151 -2.53 -13.46 1.97
CA PRO A 151 -2.39 -14.86 1.59
C PRO A 151 -1.75 -15.68 2.70
N THR A 152 -2.26 -16.90 2.88
CA THR A 152 -1.82 -17.88 3.88
C THR A 152 -1.11 -19.09 3.28
N GLY A 153 -0.94 -19.08 1.94
CA GLY A 153 -0.34 -20.20 1.23
C GLY A 153 -1.20 -21.45 1.13
N ASP A 154 -2.42 -21.46 1.71
CA ASP A 154 -3.33 -22.61 1.67
C ASP A 154 -4.01 -22.80 0.30
N HIS A 155 -4.00 -21.76 -0.52
CA HIS A 155 -4.55 -21.77 -1.88
C HIS A 155 -3.49 -21.41 -2.90
N SER A 156 -3.55 -22.03 -4.06
CA SER A 156 -2.67 -21.67 -5.18
C SER A 156 -2.90 -20.21 -5.58
N PRO A 157 -1.84 -19.43 -5.82
CA PRO A 157 -1.97 -18.10 -6.38
C PRO A 157 -2.63 -18.12 -7.76
N SER A 158 -3.20 -16.99 -8.18
CA SER A 158 -3.73 -16.84 -9.53
C SER A 158 -2.63 -17.00 -10.58
N GLU A 159 -2.98 -17.45 -11.79
CA GLU A 159 -2.02 -17.54 -12.90
C GLU A 159 -1.41 -16.17 -13.23
N ALA A 160 -2.20 -15.10 -13.09
CA ALA A 160 -1.72 -13.74 -13.30
C ALA A 160 -0.61 -13.39 -12.30
N PHE A 161 -0.79 -13.72 -11.01
CA PHE A 161 0.25 -13.52 -10.00
C PHE A 161 1.50 -14.37 -10.26
N ILE A 162 1.34 -15.64 -10.66
CA ILE A 162 2.49 -16.51 -10.98
C ILE A 162 3.31 -15.94 -12.14
N LYS A 163 2.62 -15.48 -13.21
CA LYS A 163 3.27 -14.82 -14.36
C LYS A 163 3.98 -13.54 -13.94
N TRP A 164 3.32 -12.71 -13.13
CA TRP A 164 3.91 -11.48 -12.58
C TRP A 164 5.16 -11.78 -11.75
N ARG A 165 5.07 -12.69 -10.77
CA ARG A 165 6.20 -13.09 -9.91
C ARG A 165 7.39 -13.57 -10.74
N ARG A 166 7.17 -14.37 -11.78
CA ARG A 166 8.22 -14.82 -12.68
C ARG A 166 8.81 -13.66 -13.48
N PHE A 167 7.97 -12.86 -14.12
CA PHE A 167 8.41 -11.68 -14.89
C PHE A 167 9.29 -10.76 -14.04
N SER A 168 8.90 -10.45 -12.80
CA SER A 168 9.65 -9.57 -11.91
C SER A 168 11.09 -10.05 -11.64
N GLN A 169 11.37 -11.35 -11.82
CA GLN A 169 12.69 -11.94 -11.62
C GLN A 169 13.48 -12.08 -12.93
N ASP A 170 12.80 -12.45 -14.00
CA ASP A 170 13.47 -12.84 -15.28
C ASP A 170 13.80 -11.62 -16.15
N VAL A 171 13.09 -10.49 -15.98
CA VAL A 171 13.33 -9.31 -16.81
C VAL A 171 14.69 -8.67 -16.49
N PRO A 172 15.56 -8.40 -17.49
CA PRO A 172 16.89 -7.83 -17.25
C PRO A 172 16.84 -6.44 -16.62
N ILE A 173 15.95 -5.58 -17.14
CA ILE A 173 15.67 -4.22 -16.61
C ILE A 173 14.23 -4.20 -16.16
N PHE A 174 13.99 -3.92 -14.87
CA PHE A 174 12.64 -3.87 -14.32
C PHE A 174 11.91 -2.59 -14.78
N PRO A 175 10.89 -2.71 -15.64
CA PRO A 175 10.25 -1.56 -16.28
C PRO A 175 9.09 -1.01 -15.42
N THR A 176 9.39 -0.24 -14.36
CA THR A 176 8.43 0.21 -13.35
C THR A 176 7.19 0.87 -13.95
N SER A 177 7.36 1.90 -14.76
CA SER A 177 6.24 2.63 -15.40
C SER A 177 5.40 1.74 -16.30
N THR A 178 6.05 0.85 -17.08
CA THR A 178 5.35 -0.12 -17.95
C THR A 178 4.51 -1.10 -17.12
N VAL A 179 5.01 -1.55 -15.99
CA VAL A 179 4.26 -2.43 -15.08
C VAL A 179 2.99 -1.72 -14.59
N ILE A 180 3.12 -0.46 -14.20
CA ILE A 180 1.99 0.34 -13.73
C ILE A 180 0.99 0.57 -14.85
N GLN A 181 1.46 0.96 -16.05
CA GLN A 181 0.58 1.12 -17.21
C GLN A 181 -0.20 -0.16 -17.53
N ASN A 182 0.45 -1.31 -17.50
CA ASN A 182 -0.20 -2.60 -17.76
C ASN A 182 -1.18 -3.04 -16.65
N GLY A 183 -1.05 -2.47 -15.47
CA GLY A 183 -1.94 -2.71 -14.33
C GLY A 183 -3.09 -1.70 -14.21
N THR A 184 -3.19 -0.72 -15.10
CA THR A 184 -4.27 0.27 -15.18
C THR A 184 -5.15 0.02 -16.39
N THR A 185 -6.40 0.49 -16.35
CA THR A 185 -7.32 0.54 -17.50
C THR A 185 -7.21 1.88 -18.24
N THR A 186 -6.69 2.90 -17.57
CA THR A 186 -6.47 4.25 -18.09
C THR A 186 -5.12 4.34 -18.78
N GLU A 187 -5.06 5.00 -19.93
CA GLU A 187 -3.79 5.36 -20.57
C GLU A 187 -3.15 6.51 -19.77
N LEU A 188 -1.96 6.26 -19.22
CA LEU A 188 -1.19 7.23 -18.44
C LEU A 188 -0.33 8.07 -19.37
N ASP A 189 -0.23 9.36 -19.12
CA ASP A 189 0.63 10.26 -19.87
C ASP A 189 2.12 10.06 -19.51
N GLU A 190 3.00 10.59 -20.36
CA GLU A 190 4.46 10.45 -20.20
C GLU A 190 4.96 11.06 -18.89
N ALA A 191 4.35 12.13 -18.41
CA ALA A 191 4.73 12.79 -17.16
C ALA A 191 4.41 11.90 -15.95
N THR A 192 3.24 11.28 -15.95
CA THR A 192 2.81 10.31 -14.94
C THR A 192 3.72 9.08 -14.92
N LEU A 193 4.02 8.51 -16.10
CA LEU A 193 4.92 7.37 -16.23
C LEU A 193 6.33 7.70 -15.72
N ALA A 194 6.86 8.88 -16.08
CA ALA A 194 8.15 9.36 -15.58
C ALA A 194 8.18 9.58 -14.07
N ALA A 195 7.05 10.00 -13.47
CA ALA A 195 6.95 10.15 -12.02
C ALA A 195 7.00 8.81 -11.27
N TYR A 196 6.52 7.73 -11.86
CA TYR A 196 6.68 6.38 -11.32
C TYR A 196 8.10 5.82 -11.47
N ASP A 197 8.83 6.22 -12.49
CA ASP A 197 10.25 5.83 -12.66
C ASP A 197 11.20 6.69 -11.80
N ALA A 198 10.79 7.88 -11.39
CA ALA A 198 11.63 8.83 -10.65
C ALA A 198 12.34 8.26 -9.41
N PRO A 199 11.71 7.37 -8.58
CA PRO A 199 12.39 6.77 -7.43
C PRO A 199 13.55 5.82 -7.80
N PHE A 200 13.67 5.43 -9.05
CA PHE A 200 14.52 4.33 -9.51
C PHE A 200 15.47 4.74 -10.64
N PRO A 201 16.50 5.57 -10.38
CA PRO A 201 17.45 6.04 -11.40
C PRO A 201 18.12 4.91 -12.19
N ASP A 202 18.38 3.77 -11.55
CA ASP A 202 18.92 2.56 -12.17
C ASP A 202 18.46 1.28 -11.44
N GLU A 203 18.94 0.12 -11.89
CA GLU A 203 18.53 -1.19 -11.34
C GLU A 203 18.92 -1.41 -9.87
N GLN A 204 19.94 -0.74 -9.35
CA GLN A 204 20.36 -0.90 -7.96
C GLN A 204 19.29 -0.38 -6.99
N TYR A 205 18.46 0.56 -7.43
CA TYR A 205 17.34 1.10 -6.65
C TYR A 205 16.10 0.18 -6.64
N LYS A 206 16.05 -0.87 -7.47
CA LYS A 206 14.87 -1.71 -7.70
C LYS A 206 14.88 -3.05 -6.93
N ALA A 207 15.82 -3.24 -6.02
CA ALA A 207 15.92 -4.49 -5.24
C ALA A 207 14.62 -4.78 -4.46
N GLY A 208 13.99 -3.77 -3.88
CA GLY A 208 12.69 -3.87 -3.20
C GLY A 208 11.58 -4.31 -4.16
N ALA A 209 11.41 -3.63 -5.29
CA ALA A 209 10.41 -3.95 -6.29
C ALA A 209 10.54 -5.41 -6.79
N ARG A 210 11.77 -5.88 -7.02
CA ARG A 210 12.01 -7.27 -7.41
C ARG A 210 11.74 -8.27 -6.28
N MET A 211 11.96 -7.86 -5.03
CA MET A 211 11.80 -8.78 -3.89
C MET A 211 10.35 -8.95 -3.45
N PHE A 212 9.53 -7.91 -3.50
CA PHE A 212 8.15 -7.96 -3.01
C PHE A 212 7.32 -9.13 -3.57
N PRO A 213 7.29 -9.42 -4.88
CA PRO A 213 6.57 -10.57 -5.41
C PRO A 213 7.03 -11.91 -4.84
N LEU A 214 8.30 -12.02 -4.44
CA LEU A 214 8.85 -13.25 -3.82
C LEU A 214 8.45 -13.40 -2.36
N LEU A 215 8.19 -12.29 -1.65
CA LEU A 215 7.80 -12.29 -0.24
C LEU A 215 6.34 -12.66 -0.01
N VAL A 216 5.50 -12.69 -1.05
CA VAL A 216 4.10 -13.13 -0.93
C VAL A 216 4.06 -14.62 -0.58
N PRO A 217 3.43 -15.02 0.54
CA PRO A 217 3.35 -16.42 0.93
C PRO A 217 2.58 -17.27 -0.09
N THR A 218 3.24 -18.26 -0.67
CA THR A 218 2.65 -19.20 -1.63
C THR A 218 2.70 -20.65 -1.15
N SER A 219 3.29 -20.89 0.03
CA SER A 219 3.30 -22.18 0.72
C SER A 219 2.77 -21.99 2.14
N PRO A 220 1.91 -22.91 2.64
CA PRO A 220 1.36 -22.83 4.00
C PRO A 220 2.41 -23.00 5.10
N ASP A 221 3.57 -23.58 4.77
CA ASP A 221 4.62 -23.92 5.73
C ASP A 221 5.61 -22.76 5.95
N SER A 222 5.53 -21.69 5.16
CA SER A 222 6.40 -20.53 5.35
C SER A 222 6.06 -19.79 6.64
N ALA A 223 7.08 -19.19 7.28
CA ALA A 223 6.91 -18.39 8.50
C ALA A 223 5.90 -17.25 8.28
N GLU A 224 5.91 -16.63 7.10
CA GLU A 224 5.02 -15.53 6.74
C GLU A 224 3.57 -16.00 6.56
N ALA A 225 3.35 -17.20 6.01
CA ALA A 225 2.03 -17.81 5.94
C ALA A 225 1.44 -18.05 7.33
N GLN A 226 2.25 -18.61 8.25
CA GLN A 226 1.82 -18.82 9.64
C GLN A 226 1.49 -17.49 10.34
N ALA A 227 2.33 -16.48 10.15
CA ALA A 227 2.09 -15.16 10.71
C ALA A 227 0.82 -14.50 10.11
N ASN A 228 0.54 -14.69 8.82
CA ASN A 228 -0.71 -14.23 8.20
C ASN A 228 -1.95 -14.99 8.72
N LYS A 229 -1.82 -16.29 9.02
CA LYS A 229 -2.91 -17.07 9.68
C LYS A 229 -3.24 -16.48 11.05
N GLN A 230 -2.22 -16.17 11.85
CA GLN A 230 -2.41 -15.51 13.16
C GLN A 230 -3.06 -14.12 13.01
N ALA A 231 -2.68 -13.36 11.99
CA ALA A 231 -3.32 -12.07 11.69
C ALA A 231 -4.79 -12.25 11.31
N TRP A 232 -5.13 -13.26 10.49
CA TRP A 232 -6.51 -13.59 10.19
C TRP A 232 -7.33 -13.95 11.42
N ASP A 233 -6.77 -14.67 12.40
CA ASP A 233 -7.48 -15.01 13.64
C ASP A 233 -7.84 -13.77 14.46
N LYS A 234 -7.00 -12.72 14.42
CA LYS A 234 -7.28 -11.42 15.01
C LYS A 234 -8.31 -10.62 14.18
N LEU A 235 -8.13 -10.58 12.84
CA LEU A 235 -9.04 -9.87 11.93
C LEU A 235 -10.47 -10.44 11.96
N LYS A 236 -10.63 -11.75 12.17
CA LYS A 236 -11.94 -12.39 12.40
C LYS A 236 -12.65 -11.90 13.68
N GLN A 237 -11.95 -11.17 14.55
CA GLN A 237 -12.50 -10.55 15.73
C GLN A 237 -12.65 -9.03 15.59
N PHE A 238 -12.20 -8.44 14.46
CA PHE A 238 -12.25 -7.01 14.20
C PHE A 238 -13.69 -6.56 13.89
N LYS A 239 -14.29 -5.83 14.82
CA LYS A 239 -15.70 -5.39 14.76
C LYS A 239 -15.88 -3.95 14.29
N LYS A 240 -14.78 -3.16 14.24
CA LYS A 240 -14.84 -1.79 13.74
C LYS A 240 -15.14 -1.80 12.24
N PRO A 241 -15.72 -0.72 11.69
CA PRO A 241 -16.14 -0.66 10.29
C PRO A 241 -15.04 -1.11 9.31
N PHE A 242 -15.39 -2.02 8.40
CA PHE A 242 -14.48 -2.54 7.40
C PHE A 242 -15.20 -2.62 6.05
N ILE A 243 -14.66 -1.98 5.02
CA ILE A 243 -15.26 -1.95 3.68
C ILE A 243 -14.27 -2.42 2.62
N THR A 244 -14.78 -3.02 1.55
CA THR A 244 -14.00 -3.39 0.37
C THR A 244 -14.44 -2.57 -0.84
N ALA A 245 -13.48 -2.09 -1.65
CA ALA A 245 -13.71 -1.45 -2.93
C ALA A 245 -12.68 -1.97 -3.93
N PHE A 246 -13.04 -3.01 -4.66
CA PHE A 246 -12.15 -3.73 -5.57
C PHE A 246 -12.47 -3.42 -7.02
N GLY A 247 -11.44 -3.32 -7.86
CA GLY A 247 -11.58 -3.15 -9.29
C GLY A 247 -12.12 -4.42 -9.97
N ASP A 248 -12.96 -4.24 -10.97
CA ASP A 248 -13.52 -5.35 -11.76
C ASP A 248 -12.52 -5.91 -12.78
N SER A 249 -11.49 -5.12 -13.10
CA SER A 249 -10.51 -5.40 -14.15
C SER A 249 -9.13 -5.81 -13.62
N ASP A 250 -8.98 -6.07 -12.32
CA ASP A 250 -7.73 -6.56 -11.73
C ASP A 250 -7.64 -8.11 -11.80
N PRO A 251 -6.77 -8.68 -12.65
CA PRO A 251 -6.65 -10.13 -12.78
C PRO A 251 -5.92 -10.80 -11.60
N ILE A 252 -5.25 -10.03 -10.76
CA ILE A 252 -4.43 -10.55 -9.64
C ILE A 252 -5.29 -10.80 -8.42
N THR A 253 -6.12 -9.82 -8.02
CA THR A 253 -6.86 -9.86 -6.75
C THR A 253 -8.36 -10.04 -6.91
N LYS A 254 -8.86 -10.20 -8.13
CA LYS A 254 -10.29 -10.37 -8.45
C LYS A 254 -10.96 -11.41 -7.56
N GLY A 255 -12.04 -11.01 -6.89
CA GLY A 255 -12.80 -11.88 -6.01
C GLY A 255 -12.24 -12.00 -4.58
N GLY A 256 -11.08 -11.42 -4.30
CA GLY A 256 -10.48 -11.39 -2.96
C GLY A 256 -11.30 -10.61 -1.93
N ASP A 257 -12.10 -9.64 -2.39
CA ASP A 257 -13.03 -8.86 -1.58
C ASP A 257 -14.01 -9.75 -0.78
N LYS A 258 -14.47 -10.84 -1.40
CA LYS A 258 -15.44 -11.76 -0.79
C LYS A 258 -14.93 -12.45 0.46
N LEU A 259 -13.62 -12.72 0.51
CA LEU A 259 -13.01 -13.35 1.68
C LEU A 259 -13.06 -12.41 2.91
N PHE A 260 -12.73 -11.13 2.72
CA PHE A 260 -12.84 -10.11 3.76
C PHE A 260 -14.29 -9.96 4.23
N GLN A 261 -15.22 -9.82 3.29
CA GLN A 261 -16.66 -9.67 3.57
C GLN A 261 -17.23 -10.85 4.36
N LYS A 262 -16.75 -12.07 4.09
CA LYS A 262 -17.18 -13.29 4.77
C LYS A 262 -16.61 -13.43 6.18
N LEU A 263 -15.33 -13.06 6.36
CA LEU A 263 -14.59 -13.42 7.58
C LEU A 263 -14.49 -12.31 8.61
N ILE A 264 -14.57 -11.03 8.20
CA ILE A 264 -14.36 -9.90 9.11
C ILE A 264 -15.73 -9.36 9.57
N PRO A 265 -16.03 -9.42 10.89
CA PRO A 265 -17.33 -8.96 11.43
C PRO A 265 -17.64 -7.49 11.11
N GLY A 266 -16.62 -6.63 11.04
CA GLY A 266 -16.74 -5.22 10.69
C GLY A 266 -17.26 -4.95 9.27
N CYS A 267 -17.31 -5.96 8.40
CA CYS A 267 -17.89 -5.88 7.05
C CYS A 267 -19.42 -5.94 7.07
N LYS A 268 -20.03 -6.46 8.13
CA LYS A 268 -21.47 -6.72 8.15
C LYS A 268 -22.29 -5.41 8.04
N GLY A 269 -23.15 -5.37 7.03
CA GLY A 269 -24.01 -4.20 6.77
C GLY A 269 -23.30 -3.00 6.13
N MET A 270 -22.05 -3.18 5.70
CA MET A 270 -21.29 -2.14 5.00
C MET A 270 -21.61 -2.15 3.50
N ALA A 271 -21.47 -0.98 2.86
CA ALA A 271 -21.74 -0.80 1.43
C ALA A 271 -20.48 -1.09 0.60
N HIS A 272 -20.11 -2.37 0.52
CA HIS A 272 -18.99 -2.81 -0.33
C HIS A 272 -19.20 -2.42 -1.80
N ARG A 273 -18.10 -2.24 -2.54
CA ARG A 273 -18.15 -1.86 -3.96
C ARG A 273 -17.27 -2.76 -4.81
N LEU A 274 -17.80 -3.14 -5.97
CA LEU A 274 -17.01 -3.48 -7.14
C LEU A 274 -16.93 -2.20 -7.99
N VAL A 275 -15.71 -1.76 -8.28
CA VAL A 275 -15.42 -0.49 -8.95
C VAL A 275 -15.20 -0.78 -10.42
N GLU A 276 -16.10 -0.28 -11.26
CA GLU A 276 -16.05 -0.48 -12.71
C GLU A 276 -14.81 0.22 -13.30
N ASN A 277 -14.22 -0.42 -14.32
CA ASN A 277 -13.00 0.05 -14.98
C ASN A 277 -11.83 0.31 -14.02
N GLY A 278 -11.75 -0.42 -12.93
CA GLY A 278 -10.62 -0.38 -12.00
C GLY A 278 -9.66 -1.54 -12.29
N GLY A 279 -8.46 -1.25 -12.78
CA GLY A 279 -7.35 -2.19 -12.90
C GLY A 279 -6.69 -2.47 -11.54
N HIS A 280 -5.49 -3.05 -11.55
CA HIS A 280 -4.75 -3.35 -10.32
C HIS A 280 -4.37 -2.06 -9.56
N PHE A 281 -3.86 -1.04 -10.27
CA PHE A 281 -3.57 0.28 -9.70
C PHE A 281 -4.82 1.16 -9.78
N ILE A 282 -5.87 0.73 -9.13
CA ILE A 282 -7.22 1.31 -9.19
C ILE A 282 -7.28 2.80 -8.84
N GLN A 283 -6.30 3.32 -8.09
CA GLN A 283 -6.18 4.74 -7.75
C GLN A 283 -5.85 5.59 -8.99
N GLU A 284 -5.18 5.02 -9.98
CA GLU A 284 -4.97 5.67 -11.27
C GLU A 284 -6.27 5.78 -12.07
N ASP A 285 -7.06 4.73 -12.06
CA ASP A 285 -8.28 4.64 -12.84
C ASP A 285 -9.43 5.40 -12.18
N GLN A 286 -9.60 5.26 -10.86
CA GLN A 286 -10.79 5.67 -10.11
C GLN A 286 -10.45 6.41 -8.80
N GLY A 287 -9.34 7.14 -8.76
CA GLY A 287 -8.82 7.76 -7.53
C GLY A 287 -9.82 8.68 -6.83
N GLU A 288 -10.48 9.59 -7.58
CA GLU A 288 -11.47 10.50 -7.00
C GLU A 288 -12.72 9.76 -6.49
N LEU A 289 -13.17 8.72 -7.21
CA LEU A 289 -14.27 7.86 -6.76
C LEU A 289 -13.92 7.17 -5.45
N LEU A 290 -12.72 6.59 -5.35
CA LEU A 290 -12.24 5.94 -4.13
C LEU A 290 -12.15 6.92 -2.96
N ALA A 291 -11.65 8.13 -3.18
CA ALA A 291 -11.61 9.17 -2.16
C ALA A 291 -13.02 9.53 -1.66
N ASN A 292 -13.98 9.70 -2.58
CA ASN A 292 -15.36 10.00 -2.23
C ASN A 292 -16.05 8.84 -1.48
N LEU A 293 -15.79 7.59 -1.86
CA LEU A 293 -16.28 6.41 -1.13
C LEU A 293 -15.68 6.35 0.29
N LEU A 294 -14.41 6.67 0.44
CA LEU A 294 -13.74 6.72 1.74
C LEU A 294 -14.29 7.83 2.64
N ILE A 295 -14.56 9.02 2.08
CA ILE A 295 -15.23 10.13 2.77
C ILE A 295 -16.61 9.72 3.28
N GLN A 296 -17.43 9.11 2.42
CA GLN A 296 -18.77 8.63 2.80
C GLN A 296 -18.69 7.56 3.88
N PHE A 297 -17.73 6.64 3.77
CA PHE A 297 -17.48 5.60 4.75
C PHE A 297 -17.14 6.19 6.12
N ILE A 298 -16.18 7.11 6.20
CA ILE A 298 -15.76 7.73 7.45
C ILE A 298 -16.93 8.52 8.07
N LYS A 299 -17.58 9.39 7.30
CA LYS A 299 -18.71 10.21 7.80
C LYS A 299 -19.87 9.36 8.32
N LYS A 300 -20.19 8.25 7.66
CA LYS A 300 -21.26 7.35 8.09
C LYS A 300 -20.93 6.57 9.37
N THR A 301 -19.67 6.28 9.61
CA THR A 301 -19.24 5.39 10.71
C THR A 301 -18.77 6.13 11.95
N GLN A 302 -18.41 7.41 11.85
CA GLN A 302 -17.90 8.22 12.96
C GLN A 302 -18.93 9.22 13.52
N LEU A 303 -20.04 9.44 12.82
CA LEU A 303 -21.10 10.37 13.24
C LEU A 303 -22.25 9.66 13.96
N LYS A 304 -22.00 8.48 14.53
CA LYS A 304 -22.98 7.76 15.35
C LYS A 304 -22.63 7.80 16.82
#